data_9cd499c528240a2b95b1ac8133fee4c9
#
_entry.id   9cd499c528240a2b95b1ac8133fee4c9
#
_cell.length_a   1.000
_cell.length_b   1.000
_cell.length_c   1.000
_cell.angle_alpha   90.00
_cell.angle_beta   90.00
_cell.angle_gamma   90.00
#
_symmetry.space_group_name_H-M   'P 1'
#
loop_
_entity.id
_entity.type
_entity.pdbx_description
1 polymer ?
#
loop_
_entity_poly.entity_id
_entity_poly.type
_entity_poly.pdbx_seq_one_letter_code
_entity_poly.pdbx_strand_id
1 'polypeptide(L)'
;MNRIRILILLVAAAGTSQGCLLLPAFHPHHEVRITLDLPEAKEVFFLSSLNRYEPVFMKKTFWGAWEIHLPEDKAFDYFFRVDGSPYTPECRLQQTDDWGGRQCIYSPGIYEP
;
A
#
# COMPACT_ATOMS: atom_id res chain seq x y z
N MET A 1 -0.88 -60.76 31.78
CA MET A 1 -0.78 -60.31 31.73
C MET A 1 -0.49 -59.33 31.27
N ASN A 2 -0.54 -58.97 31.17
CA ASN A 2 -0.39 -58.27 30.86
C ASN A 2 -0.09 -57.39 30.38
N ARG A 3 -0.02 -57.05 30.24
CA ARG A 3 0.14 -56.32 30.01
C ARG A 3 0.49 -55.49 29.39
N ILE A 4 0.45 -55.07 29.16
CA ILE A 4 0.76 -54.37 28.74
C ILE A 4 0.84 -53.65 27.99
N ARG A 5 0.62 -53.53 27.91
CA ARG A 5 0.61 -52.93 27.34
C ARG A 5 0.80 -52.00 26.94
N ILE A 6 0.74 -51.53 26.96
CA ILE A 6 0.87 -50.70 26.77
C ILE A 6 1.38 -49.94 26.18
N LEU A 7 1.44 -49.68 25.99
CA LEU A 7 1.85 -49.00 25.60
C LEU A 7 1.96 -48.26 24.90
N ILE A 8 1.74 -48.04 24.81
CA ILE A 8 1.82 -47.44 24.20
C ILE A 8 1.95 -46.59 23.77
N LEU A 9 1.84 -46.30 23.78
CA LEU A 9 1.83 -45.58 23.46
C LEU A 9 2.20 -44.71 23.02
N LEU A 10 2.33 -44.47 22.98
CA LEU A 10 2.62 -43.72 22.77
C LEU A 10 2.94 -43.10 22.03
N VAL A 11 2.97 -42.77 21.82
CA VAL A 11 3.29 -42.26 21.22
C VAL A 11 3.21 -41.53 20.57
N ALA A 12 2.87 -41.19 20.33
CA ALA A 12 2.66 -40.61 19.73
C ALA A 12 2.91 -39.55 19.53
N ALA A 13 2.86 -39.05 19.54
CA ALA A 13 3.14 -38.11 19.54
C ALA A 13 3.60 -37.42 18.68
N ALA A 14 3.71 -37.27 18.41
CA ALA A 14 4.21 -36.82 17.71
C ALA A 14 4.07 -35.81 17.12
N GLY A 15 3.89 -35.34 16.97
CA GLY A 15 3.83 -34.46 16.53
C GLY A 15 4.04 -33.69 15.84
N THR A 16 4.06 -33.45 15.66
CA THR A 16 4.16 -32.85 15.07
C THR A 16 4.15 -31.62 14.80
N SER A 17 4.00 -31.02 14.72
CA SER A 17 4.14 -29.86 14.83
C SER A 17 4.71 -29.05 13.90
N GLN A 18 4.99 -29.36 13.03
CA GLN A 18 5.58 -28.67 12.20
C GLN A 18 4.92 -27.67 11.50
N GLY A 19 3.82 -27.45 11.56
CA GLY A 19 3.16 -26.48 10.81
C GLY A 19 3.76 -25.15 10.85
N CYS A 20 4.43 -24.87 11.82
CA CYS A 20 4.92 -23.57 11.92
C CYS A 20 5.85 -23.21 10.88
N LEU A 21 6.29 -24.18 10.18
CA LEU A 21 7.16 -23.84 9.22
C LEU A 21 6.63 -23.19 8.12
N LEU A 22 5.40 -23.18 8.07
CA LEU A 22 4.83 -22.68 6.95
C LEU A 22 4.68 -21.26 7.02
N LEU A 23 5.43 -20.59 7.74
CA LEU A 23 5.36 -19.24 7.71
C LEU A 23 5.53 -18.83 6.34
N PRO A 24 4.59 -18.19 5.78
CA PRO A 24 4.69 -17.74 4.44
C PRO A 24 5.82 -16.78 4.41
N ALA A 25 6.55 -16.90 3.45
CA ALA A 25 7.56 -16.01 3.24
C ALA A 25 6.97 -14.65 3.18
N PHE A 26 7.39 -13.80 4.01
CA PHE A 26 7.01 -12.46 3.92
C PHE A 26 7.75 -11.89 2.78
N HIS A 27 7.06 -11.72 1.72
CA HIS A 27 7.61 -10.91 0.69
C HIS A 27 7.27 -9.50 1.09
N PRO A 28 8.23 -8.70 1.38
CA PRO A 28 7.93 -7.32 1.62
C PRO A 28 7.38 -6.77 0.33
N HIS A 29 6.13 -6.50 0.34
CA HIS A 29 5.55 -5.82 -0.77
C HIS A 29 6.04 -4.40 -0.66
N HIS A 30 6.63 -3.91 -1.71
CA HIS A 30 7.01 -2.52 -1.73
C HIS A 30 5.72 -1.75 -1.86
N GLU A 31 5.22 -1.33 -0.73
CA GLU A 31 4.01 -0.54 -0.72
C GLU A 31 4.39 0.92 -0.87
N VAL A 32 3.75 1.61 -1.78
CA VAL A 32 3.97 3.02 -1.98
C VAL A 32 2.91 3.78 -1.22
N ARG A 33 3.32 4.66 -0.34
CA ARG A 33 2.39 5.47 0.42
C ARG A 33 2.50 6.92 -0.04
N ILE A 34 1.41 7.47 -0.53
CA ILE A 34 1.34 8.85 -0.96
C ILE A 34 0.58 9.62 0.10
N THR A 35 1.14 10.72 0.56
CA THR A 35 0.49 11.53 1.58
C THR A 35 0.34 12.97 1.10
N LEU A 36 -0.69 13.63 1.58
CA LEU A 36 -0.97 15.01 1.24
C LEU A 36 -1.44 15.73 2.50
N ASP A 37 -0.72 16.78 2.86
CA ASP A 37 -1.02 17.48 4.11
C ASP A 37 -1.95 18.65 3.82
N LEU A 38 -3.23 18.39 3.89
CA LEU A 38 -4.27 19.40 3.69
C LEU A 38 -5.32 19.22 4.78
N PRO A 39 -5.05 19.66 5.99
CA PRO A 39 -5.94 19.40 7.12
C PRO A 39 -7.33 20.03 6.97
N GLU A 40 -7.46 21.05 6.16
CA GLU A 40 -8.76 21.70 6.01
C GLU A 40 -9.58 21.17 4.85
N ALA A 41 -9.03 20.30 4.04
CA ALA A 41 -9.78 19.71 2.95
C ALA A 41 -10.86 18.77 3.48
N LYS A 42 -11.99 18.72 2.79
CA LYS A 42 -13.09 17.88 3.18
C LYS A 42 -13.11 16.58 2.40
N GLU A 43 -12.59 16.61 1.19
CA GLU A 43 -12.63 15.44 0.33
C GLU A 43 -11.42 15.46 -0.59
N VAL A 44 -10.68 14.39 -0.64
CA VAL A 44 -9.52 14.29 -1.52
C VAL A 44 -9.58 12.98 -2.28
N PHE A 45 -9.45 13.09 -3.60
CA PHE A 45 -9.35 11.94 -4.46
C PHE A 45 -7.96 11.89 -5.07
N PHE A 46 -7.46 10.68 -5.23
CA PHE A 46 -6.19 10.44 -5.90
C PHE A 46 -6.49 9.94 -7.31
N LEU A 47 -5.84 10.54 -8.31
CA LEU A 47 -6.01 10.16 -9.69
C LEU A 47 -4.65 9.84 -10.28
N SER A 48 -4.52 8.67 -10.87
CA SER A 48 -3.22 8.25 -11.40
C SER A 48 -3.34 7.43 -12.67
N SER A 49 -2.24 7.33 -13.38
CA SER A 49 -2.19 6.52 -14.57
C SER A 49 -2.30 5.03 -14.30
N LEU A 50 -2.22 4.62 -13.05
CA LEU A 50 -2.32 3.20 -12.70
C LEU A 50 -3.69 2.63 -13.01
N ASN A 51 -4.74 3.43 -12.96
CA ASN A 51 -6.09 2.97 -13.19
C ASN A 51 -6.85 3.90 -14.13
N ARG A 52 -6.15 4.50 -15.07
CA ARG A 52 -6.75 5.38 -16.07
C ARG A 52 -7.41 6.61 -15.44
N TYR A 53 -6.80 7.08 -14.38
CA TYR A 53 -7.25 8.31 -13.70
C TYR A 53 -8.65 8.21 -13.12
N GLU A 54 -9.07 7.01 -12.75
CA GLU A 54 -10.30 6.89 -12.01
C GLU A 54 -10.08 7.39 -10.60
N PRO A 55 -10.96 8.24 -10.07
CA PRO A 55 -10.76 8.80 -8.73
C PRO A 55 -10.81 7.72 -7.65
N VAL A 56 -9.88 7.80 -6.73
CA VAL A 56 -9.86 6.91 -5.59
C VAL A 56 -9.85 7.76 -4.33
N PHE A 57 -10.74 7.48 -3.41
CA PHE A 57 -10.78 8.23 -2.16
C PHE A 57 -9.52 8.05 -1.37
N MET A 58 -9.02 9.14 -0.83
CA MET A 58 -7.93 9.06 0.12
C MET A 58 -8.49 9.04 1.53
N LYS A 59 -7.73 8.48 2.45
CA LYS A 59 -8.12 8.39 3.83
C LYS A 59 -7.50 9.50 4.62
N LYS A 60 -8.31 10.18 5.43
CA LYS A 60 -7.79 11.21 6.30
C LYS A 60 -7.23 10.56 7.55
N THR A 61 -5.99 10.87 7.89
CA THR A 61 -5.39 10.34 9.09
C THR A 61 -5.81 11.13 10.29
N PHE A 62 -5.47 10.61 11.45
CA PHE A 62 -5.83 11.24 12.71
C PHE A 62 -5.26 12.65 12.83
N TRP A 63 -4.11 12.91 12.24
CA TRP A 63 -3.48 14.22 12.35
C TRP A 63 -3.73 15.14 11.17
N GLY A 64 -4.69 14.80 10.34
CA GLY A 64 -5.10 15.71 9.29
C GLY A 64 -4.41 15.55 7.94
N ALA A 65 -3.57 14.57 7.80
CA ALA A 65 -2.98 14.28 6.51
C ALA A 65 -3.86 13.29 5.77
N TRP A 66 -3.83 13.35 4.45
CA TRP A 66 -4.56 12.40 3.62
C TRP A 66 -3.56 11.40 3.07
N GLU A 67 -3.93 10.14 3.01
CA GLU A 67 -3.00 9.14 2.50
C GLU A 67 -3.69 8.05 1.69
N ILE A 68 -2.91 7.45 0.81
CA ILE A 68 -3.34 6.31 0.05
C ILE A 68 -2.17 5.35 -0.05
N HIS A 69 -2.44 4.07 0.04
CA HIS A 69 -1.43 3.03 -0.05
C HIS A 69 -1.63 2.28 -1.35
N LEU A 70 -0.57 2.18 -2.12
CA LEU A 70 -0.61 1.51 -3.41
C LEU A 70 0.24 0.25 -3.35
N PRO A 71 -0.27 -0.87 -3.82
CA PRO A 71 0.44 -2.14 -3.66
C PRO A 71 1.58 -2.35 -4.62
N GLU A 72 1.72 -1.49 -5.61
CA GLU A 72 2.71 -1.70 -6.62
C GLU A 72 3.78 -0.64 -6.62
N ASP A 73 4.99 -1.06 -6.89
CA ASP A 73 6.12 -0.17 -6.92
C ASP A 73 6.56 0.00 -8.37
N LYS A 74 5.82 0.76 -9.13
CA LYS A 74 6.17 1.08 -10.50
C LYS A 74 5.89 2.54 -10.78
N ALA A 75 6.43 3.04 -11.86
CA ALA A 75 6.28 4.46 -12.18
C ALA A 75 4.85 4.80 -12.57
N PHE A 76 4.39 5.94 -12.16
CA PHE A 76 3.08 6.42 -12.55
C PHE A 76 3.01 7.94 -12.40
N ASP A 77 2.06 8.53 -13.12
CA ASP A 77 1.76 9.96 -13.01
C ASP A 77 0.54 10.10 -12.12
N TYR A 78 0.47 11.17 -11.36
CA TYR A 78 -0.67 11.36 -10.49
C TYR A 78 -0.92 12.82 -10.16
N PHE A 79 -2.15 13.10 -9.76
CA PHE A 79 -2.54 14.38 -9.21
C PHE A 79 -3.74 14.13 -8.29
N PHE A 80 -4.25 15.18 -7.67
CA PHE A 80 -5.35 15.04 -6.73
C PHE A 80 -6.52 15.92 -7.14
N ARG A 81 -7.67 15.57 -6.63
CA ARG A 81 -8.82 16.45 -6.73
C ARG A 81 -9.23 16.75 -5.28
N VAL A 82 -9.11 18.00 -4.90
CA VAL A 82 -9.34 18.43 -3.54
C VAL A 82 -10.60 19.28 -3.53
N ASP A 83 -11.61 18.81 -2.82
CA ASP A 83 -12.90 19.49 -2.72
C ASP A 83 -13.42 19.89 -4.11
N GLY A 84 -13.29 18.97 -5.06
CA GLY A 84 -13.83 19.16 -6.39
C GLY A 84 -12.89 19.85 -7.41
N SER A 85 -11.75 20.31 -6.99
CA SER A 85 -10.82 21.01 -7.89
C SER A 85 -9.51 20.26 -8.07
N PRO A 86 -8.96 20.25 -9.27
CA PRO A 86 -7.66 19.63 -9.48
C PRO A 86 -6.58 20.30 -8.64
N TYR A 87 -5.69 19.51 -8.11
CA TYR A 87 -4.61 20.01 -7.27
C TYR A 87 -3.35 19.18 -7.52
N THR A 88 -2.25 19.87 -7.79
CA THR A 88 -0.96 19.21 -7.95
C THR A 88 0.00 19.86 -6.97
N PRO A 89 0.48 19.11 -5.98
CA PRO A 89 1.42 19.66 -5.01
C PRO A 89 2.79 19.86 -5.65
N GLU A 90 3.69 20.48 -4.91
CA GLU A 90 5.04 20.56 -5.36
C GLU A 90 5.67 19.20 -5.16
N CYS A 91 6.03 18.57 -6.23
CA CYS A 91 6.66 17.25 -6.19
C CYS A 91 7.98 17.32 -6.95
N ARG A 92 8.87 16.40 -6.66
CA ARG A 92 10.20 16.41 -7.22
C ARG A 92 10.19 16.25 -8.72
N LEU A 93 9.39 15.35 -9.21
CA LEU A 93 9.30 15.12 -10.64
C LEU A 93 7.91 15.54 -11.09
N GLN A 94 7.84 16.39 -12.06
CA GLN A 94 6.59 16.89 -12.58
C GLN A 94 6.61 16.85 -14.09
N GLN A 95 5.44 16.70 -14.68
CA GLN A 95 5.30 16.83 -16.12
C GLN A 95 4.07 17.67 -16.41
N THR A 96 4.13 18.40 -17.51
CA THR A 96 3.02 19.24 -17.95
C THR A 96 2.33 18.51 -19.08
N ASP A 97 1.00 18.41 -19.02
CA ASP A 97 0.27 17.76 -20.09
C ASP A 97 -0.01 18.78 -21.20
N ASP A 98 -0.62 18.33 -22.29
CA ASP A 98 -0.87 19.19 -23.44
C ASP A 98 -1.87 20.29 -23.15
N TRP A 99 -2.55 20.22 -22.04
CA TRP A 99 -3.59 21.18 -21.69
C TRP A 99 -3.13 22.18 -20.64
N GLY A 100 -1.84 22.14 -20.32
CA GLY A 100 -1.29 23.06 -19.34
C GLY A 100 -1.42 22.58 -17.89
N GLY A 101 -1.99 21.42 -17.68
CA GLY A 101 -2.08 20.86 -16.34
C GLY A 101 -0.77 20.24 -15.93
N ARG A 102 -0.51 20.20 -14.65
CA ARG A 102 0.70 19.60 -14.12
C ARG A 102 0.37 18.33 -13.36
N GLN A 103 1.24 17.36 -13.45
CA GLN A 103 1.09 16.09 -12.74
C GLN A 103 2.40 15.76 -12.08
N CYS A 104 2.31 15.10 -10.96
CA CYS A 104 3.49 14.56 -10.29
C CYS A 104 3.84 13.22 -10.93
N ILE A 105 5.10 12.87 -10.88
CA ILE A 105 5.56 11.59 -11.38
C ILE A 105 6.20 10.84 -10.23
N TYR A 106 5.75 9.63 -9.99
CA TYR A 106 6.43 8.74 -9.07
C TYR A 106 7.29 7.78 -9.88
N SER A 107 8.55 7.67 -9.51
CA SER A 107 9.45 6.76 -10.19
C SER A 107 10.25 5.98 -9.15
N PRO A 108 10.13 4.68 -9.11
CA PRO A 108 10.85 3.88 -8.13
C PRO A 108 12.36 4.05 -8.31
N GLY A 109 13.07 4.13 -7.22
CA GLY A 109 14.53 4.24 -7.27
C GLY A 109 15.05 5.64 -7.44
N ILE A 110 14.23 6.55 -7.94
CA ILE A 110 14.63 7.94 -8.07
C ILE A 110 13.95 8.77 -7.02
N TYR A 111 12.74 8.39 -6.68
CA TYR A 111 11.98 9.13 -5.70
C TYR A 111 12.12 8.44 -4.36
N GLU A 112 12.85 9.08 -3.47
CA GLU A 112 12.92 8.58 -2.13
C GLU A 112 12.29 9.63 -1.26
N PRO A 113 11.32 9.25 -0.49
CA PRO A 113 10.61 10.19 0.36
C PRO A 113 11.47 10.81 1.42
#